data_8664b7c059143a2ad64af3cc16036755
#
_entry.id   8664b7c059143a2ad64af3cc16036755
#
_cell.length_a   1.000
_cell.length_b   1.000
_cell.length_c   1.000
_cell.angle_alpha   90.00
_cell.angle_beta   90.00
_cell.angle_gamma   90.00
#
_symmetry.space_group_name_H-M   'P 1'
#
loop_
_entity.id
_entity.type
_entity.pdbx_description
1 polymer ?
#
loop_
_entity_poly.entity_id
_entity_poly.type
_entity_poly.pdbx_seq_one_letter_code
_entity_poly.pdbx_strand_id
1 'polypeptide(L)'
;LSLNSRTFVQVIGIREAYCINCHQCIAVCPVKVCSDGSGEVVKFNNQLCIGCGRCVEACVKSHGGIVEKSARFPIDDTPQFIKDIAEHNIIALVAPSAQCNFELNKLITALRMLGLAAVYDVSLGAEITVACYHEAIKSGKAKTPLIGQSCPAIVKYIELHHPNLIEHLAPTGSPVYDLAVYVKSLHPDSELAFISPCLAKRREFQDSGIIKYNVLYQSLNEIFESHNIVLDELEDGHFDHAVQAGLAAGFSTPGGLKDCYLHKYSDIKSSQIARVEGPIVYEKFFQDLERAIRKNRPGLPLIVDVLSCENGCNMGPGCINHRKAMDYIESSINHRSEELWPIRTIINYCRIFCMRFYKTMIFPTINIRIYPTVTI
;
A
#
# COMPACT_ATOMS: atom_id res chain seq x y z
N LEU A 1 8.80 19.84 26.81
CA LEU A 1 7.96 18.86 26.14
C LEU A 1 8.86 17.79 25.55
N SER A 2 8.95 16.62 26.21
CA SER A 2 9.78 15.49 25.78
C SER A 2 9.34 15.05 24.39
N LEU A 3 10.23 15.18 23.42
CA LEU A 3 10.16 14.50 22.12
C LEU A 3 10.27 13.00 22.42
N ASN A 4 9.14 12.31 22.60
CA ASN A 4 9.13 10.87 22.53
C ASN A 4 9.62 10.48 21.16
N SER A 5 10.88 10.01 21.10
CA SER A 5 11.54 9.51 19.88
C SER A 5 10.84 8.24 19.43
N ARG A 6 9.74 8.39 18.67
CA ARG A 6 9.05 7.25 18.07
C ARG A 6 10.00 6.61 17.07
N THR A 7 10.48 5.42 17.37
CA THR A 7 11.33 4.66 16.47
C THR A 7 10.45 3.98 15.43
N PHE A 8 10.64 4.29 14.14
CA PHE A 8 9.94 3.61 13.07
C PHE A 8 10.39 2.16 12.95
N VAL A 9 9.43 1.26 12.78
CA VAL A 9 9.73 -0.14 12.49
C VAL A 9 10.60 -0.25 11.23
N GLN A 10 11.62 -1.09 11.32
CA GLN A 10 12.53 -1.31 10.21
C GLN A 10 11.86 -2.20 9.15
N VAL A 11 11.88 -1.77 7.89
CA VAL A 11 11.27 -2.48 6.76
C VAL A 11 12.29 -2.97 5.73
N ILE A 12 13.55 -2.57 5.90
CA ILE A 12 14.67 -2.98 5.04
C ILE A 12 15.83 -3.39 5.92
N GLY A 13 16.33 -4.60 5.70
CA GLY A 13 17.52 -5.13 6.36
C GLY A 13 18.78 -5.00 5.52
N ILE A 14 19.93 -5.29 6.15
CA ILE A 14 21.21 -5.40 5.48
C ILE A 14 21.96 -6.63 5.95
N ARG A 15 22.46 -7.42 5.01
CA ARG A 15 23.47 -8.46 5.20
C ARG A 15 24.83 -7.86 4.84
N GLU A 16 25.55 -7.35 5.82
CA GLU A 16 26.78 -6.58 5.58
C GLU A 16 27.82 -7.35 4.76
N ALA A 17 27.96 -8.66 5.00
CA ALA A 17 28.88 -9.54 4.28
C ALA A 17 28.65 -9.61 2.75
N TYR A 18 27.46 -9.25 2.29
CA TYR A 18 27.12 -9.23 0.85
C TYR A 18 27.19 -7.81 0.25
N CYS A 19 27.50 -6.78 1.03
CA CYS A 19 27.58 -5.43 0.52
C CYS A 19 28.89 -5.22 -0.24
N ILE A 20 28.79 -4.98 -1.54
CA ILE A 20 29.94 -4.67 -2.42
C ILE A 20 30.19 -3.17 -2.58
N ASN A 21 29.53 -2.35 -1.78
CA ASN A 21 29.61 -0.88 -1.77
C ASN A 21 29.43 -0.22 -3.16
N CYS A 22 28.57 -0.77 -4.00
CA CYS A 22 28.34 -0.30 -5.38
C CYS A 22 27.48 0.97 -5.47
N HIS A 23 26.94 1.48 -4.38
CA HIS A 23 26.11 2.69 -4.24
C HIS A 23 24.80 2.70 -5.06
N GLN A 24 24.39 1.62 -5.71
CA GLN A 24 23.15 1.58 -6.48
C GLN A 24 21.92 1.84 -5.60
N CYS A 25 21.92 1.36 -4.35
CA CYS A 25 20.85 1.64 -3.39
C CYS A 25 20.74 3.13 -3.03
N ILE A 26 21.84 3.90 -3.07
CA ILE A 26 21.86 5.37 -2.89
C ILE A 26 21.31 6.04 -4.16
N ALA A 27 21.76 5.59 -5.33
CA ALA A 27 21.37 6.18 -6.62
C ALA A 27 19.85 6.18 -6.83
N VAL A 28 19.18 5.07 -6.49
CA VAL A 28 17.72 4.91 -6.68
C VAL A 28 16.89 5.46 -5.51
N CYS A 29 17.52 5.86 -4.40
CA CYS A 29 16.77 6.34 -3.23
C CYS A 29 16.16 7.72 -3.49
N PRO A 30 14.84 7.90 -3.36
CA PRO A 30 14.21 9.22 -3.52
C PRO A 30 14.58 10.17 -2.36
N VAL A 31 14.95 9.62 -1.19
CA VAL A 31 15.40 10.38 -0.02
C VAL A 31 16.93 10.31 0.05
N LYS A 32 17.62 11.17 -0.68
CA LYS A 32 19.09 11.11 -0.86
C LYS A 32 19.86 11.10 0.45
N VAL A 33 19.41 11.84 1.45
CA VAL A 33 20.06 11.92 2.79
C VAL A 33 19.77 10.69 3.67
N CYS A 34 18.98 9.74 3.19
CA CYS A 34 18.66 8.52 3.94
C CYS A 34 19.83 7.55 4.03
N SER A 35 20.76 7.58 3.08
CA SER A 35 21.83 6.58 2.94
C SER A 35 23.21 7.21 3.02
N ASP A 36 24.14 6.53 3.71
CA ASP A 36 25.55 6.87 3.84
C ASP A 36 26.41 5.75 3.24
N GLY A 37 27.20 6.09 2.24
CA GLY A 37 28.13 5.18 1.55
C GLY A 37 29.60 5.50 1.82
N SER A 38 29.92 6.29 2.83
CA SER A 38 31.31 6.69 3.15
C SER A 38 32.17 5.57 3.77
N GLY A 39 31.51 4.52 4.31
CA GLY A 39 32.18 3.36 4.89
C GLY A 39 32.28 2.18 3.92
N GLU A 40 32.75 1.03 4.42
CA GLU A 40 32.85 -0.22 3.65
C GLU A 40 31.47 -0.78 3.25
N VAL A 41 30.43 -0.47 4.03
CA VAL A 41 29.05 -0.91 3.85
C VAL A 41 28.14 0.31 3.79
N VAL A 42 27.24 0.35 2.81
CA VAL A 42 26.23 1.41 2.73
C VAL A 42 25.22 1.26 3.86
N LYS A 43 25.22 2.19 4.80
CA LYS A 43 24.26 2.30 5.91
C LYS A 43 23.06 3.16 5.50
N PHE A 44 21.96 3.08 6.25
CA PHE A 44 20.81 3.96 6.05
C PHE A 44 20.15 4.35 7.36
N ASN A 45 19.56 5.53 7.36
CA ASN A 45 18.77 6.04 8.48
C ASN A 45 17.32 5.59 8.35
N ASN A 46 16.88 4.69 9.23
CA ASN A 46 15.53 4.15 9.21
C ASN A 46 14.45 5.24 9.42
N GLN A 47 14.77 6.32 10.14
CA GLN A 47 13.82 7.42 10.39
C GLN A 47 13.53 8.25 9.14
N LEU A 48 14.48 8.32 8.20
CA LEU A 48 14.34 9.03 6.93
C LEU A 48 13.85 8.11 5.79
N CYS A 49 13.94 6.80 5.98
CA CYS A 49 13.50 5.83 4.98
C CYS A 49 11.99 5.88 4.80
N ILE A 50 11.49 5.99 3.57
CA ILE A 50 10.06 5.97 3.24
C ILE A 50 9.50 4.55 2.99
N GLY A 51 10.33 3.51 3.03
CA GLY A 51 9.90 2.13 2.86
C GLY A 51 9.54 1.72 1.42
N CYS A 52 9.95 2.49 0.40
CA CYS A 52 9.56 2.24 -1.01
C CYS A 52 10.17 0.98 -1.63
N GLY A 53 11.22 0.37 -1.03
CA GLY A 53 11.82 -0.88 -1.49
C GLY A 53 12.76 -0.78 -2.69
N ARG A 54 12.90 0.35 -3.38
CA ARG A 54 13.77 0.51 -4.57
C ARG A 54 15.21 0.08 -4.35
N CYS A 55 15.76 0.33 -3.15
CA CYS A 55 17.13 -0.07 -2.81
C CYS A 55 17.30 -1.59 -2.71
N VAL A 56 16.24 -2.34 -2.38
CA VAL A 56 16.24 -3.82 -2.39
C VAL A 56 16.35 -4.30 -3.82
N GLU A 57 15.47 -3.82 -4.70
CA GLU A 57 15.48 -4.18 -6.12
C GLU A 57 16.82 -3.84 -6.81
N ALA A 58 17.34 -2.63 -6.58
CA ALA A 58 18.64 -2.22 -7.12
C ALA A 58 19.79 -3.10 -6.60
N CYS A 59 19.72 -3.52 -5.35
CA CYS A 59 20.72 -4.41 -4.76
C CYS A 59 20.67 -5.81 -5.38
N VAL A 60 19.48 -6.36 -5.59
CA VAL A 60 19.29 -7.65 -6.27
C VAL A 60 19.83 -7.59 -7.70
N LYS A 61 19.52 -6.54 -8.46
CA LYS A 61 20.08 -6.32 -9.81
C LYS A 61 21.61 -6.26 -9.81
N SER A 62 22.22 -5.58 -8.84
CA SER A 62 23.68 -5.48 -8.71
C SER A 62 24.35 -6.81 -8.37
N HIS A 63 23.61 -7.78 -7.87
CA HIS A 63 24.07 -9.13 -7.55
C HIS A 63 23.57 -10.17 -8.58
N GLY A 64 23.37 -9.75 -9.84
CA GLY A 64 23.01 -10.64 -10.94
C GLY A 64 21.58 -11.23 -10.83
N GLY A 65 20.70 -10.56 -10.09
CA GLY A 65 19.32 -11.02 -9.90
C GLY A 65 19.15 -12.10 -8.83
N ILE A 66 20.19 -12.35 -8.01
CA ILE A 66 20.17 -13.39 -6.97
C ILE A 66 19.82 -12.74 -5.63
N VAL A 67 18.61 -13.03 -5.14
CA VAL A 67 18.04 -12.42 -3.91
C VAL A 67 18.87 -12.82 -2.67
N GLU A 68 19.27 -14.08 -2.57
CA GLU A 68 20.01 -14.64 -1.42
C GLU A 68 21.41 -14.02 -1.27
N LYS A 69 21.98 -13.56 -2.38
CA LYS A 69 23.30 -12.89 -2.43
C LYS A 69 23.22 -11.38 -2.27
N SER A 70 22.03 -10.80 -2.28
CA SER A 70 21.86 -9.36 -2.13
C SER A 70 22.03 -8.89 -0.70
N ALA A 71 22.71 -7.75 -0.53
CA ALA A 71 22.92 -7.15 0.79
C ALA A 71 21.61 -6.56 1.37
N ARG A 72 20.75 -5.94 0.54
CA ARG A 72 19.47 -5.38 0.97
C ARG A 72 18.39 -6.43 0.84
N PHE A 73 17.56 -6.55 1.89
CA PHE A 73 16.40 -7.46 1.88
C PHE A 73 15.20 -6.83 2.59
N PRO A 74 13.98 -7.23 2.26
CA PRO A 74 12.78 -6.77 2.93
C PRO A 74 12.66 -7.38 4.33
N ILE A 75 12.08 -6.62 5.27
CA ILE A 75 11.70 -7.10 6.59
C ILE A 75 10.19 -6.92 6.73
N ASP A 76 9.50 -8.02 7.02
CA ASP A 76 8.07 -8.07 7.28
C ASP A 76 7.76 -8.74 8.64
N ASP A 77 6.48 -9.03 8.90
CA ASP A 77 6.04 -9.63 10.15
C ASP A 77 5.81 -11.15 10.04
N THR A 78 6.22 -11.77 8.92
CA THR A 78 6.05 -13.21 8.65
C THR A 78 6.59 -14.10 9.76
N PRO A 79 7.78 -13.87 10.35
CA PRO A 79 8.29 -14.70 11.43
C PRO A 79 7.39 -14.71 12.67
N GLN A 80 6.73 -13.59 12.98
CA GLN A 80 5.80 -13.52 14.09
C GLN A 80 4.43 -14.10 13.71
N PHE A 81 3.97 -13.80 12.48
CA PHE A 81 2.73 -14.36 11.94
C PHE A 81 2.68 -15.88 12.02
N ILE A 82 3.76 -16.58 11.61
CA ILE A 82 3.83 -18.04 11.64
C ILE A 82 3.80 -18.59 13.07
N LYS A 83 4.39 -17.90 14.03
CA LYS A 83 4.33 -18.32 15.43
C LYS A 83 2.92 -18.20 16.01
N ASP A 84 2.23 -17.13 15.63
CA ASP A 84 0.95 -16.77 16.22
C ASP A 84 -0.24 -17.47 15.53
N ILE A 85 -0.08 -17.96 14.29
CA ILE A 85 -1.19 -18.49 13.48
C ILE A 85 -1.88 -19.71 14.13
N ALA A 86 -1.16 -20.52 14.90
CA ALA A 86 -1.72 -21.70 15.59
C ALA A 86 -2.45 -21.36 16.89
N GLU A 87 -2.17 -20.19 17.47
CA GLU A 87 -2.66 -19.79 18.81
C GLU A 87 -3.70 -18.68 18.76
N HIS A 88 -3.73 -17.92 17.67
CA HIS A 88 -4.56 -16.73 17.52
C HIS A 88 -5.59 -16.89 16.39
N ASN A 89 -6.75 -16.25 16.58
CA ASN A 89 -7.76 -16.14 15.53
C ASN A 89 -7.36 -15.01 14.56
N ILE A 90 -6.65 -15.38 13.47
CA ILE A 90 -6.13 -14.41 12.50
C ILE A 90 -6.99 -14.41 11.23
N ILE A 91 -7.34 -13.22 10.77
CA ILE A 91 -8.07 -12.99 9.52
C ILE A 91 -7.13 -12.36 8.49
N ALA A 92 -7.11 -12.91 7.27
CA ALA A 92 -6.34 -12.38 6.15
C ALA A 92 -7.09 -11.24 5.44
N LEU A 93 -6.38 -10.15 5.18
CA LEU A 93 -6.78 -9.08 4.27
C LEU A 93 -5.88 -9.17 3.04
N VAL A 94 -6.42 -9.57 1.89
CA VAL A 94 -5.65 -9.82 0.67
C VAL A 94 -5.64 -8.60 -0.23
N ALA A 95 -4.46 -8.09 -0.58
CA ALA A 95 -4.35 -6.94 -1.48
C ALA A 95 -4.81 -7.27 -2.91
N PRO A 96 -5.41 -6.31 -3.66
CA PRO A 96 -5.88 -6.54 -5.03
C PRO A 96 -4.79 -7.06 -5.97
N SER A 97 -3.53 -6.66 -5.75
CA SER A 97 -2.37 -7.12 -6.53
C SER A 97 -2.04 -8.61 -6.38
N ALA A 98 -2.68 -9.33 -5.44
CA ALA A 98 -2.47 -10.77 -5.29
C ALA A 98 -2.83 -11.54 -6.57
N GLN A 99 -3.85 -11.08 -7.31
CA GLN A 99 -4.28 -11.68 -8.59
C GLN A 99 -3.18 -11.71 -9.68
N CYS A 100 -2.17 -10.84 -9.58
CA CYS A 100 -1.04 -10.83 -10.53
C CYS A 100 0.14 -11.70 -10.04
N ASN A 101 0.09 -12.13 -8.81
CA ASN A 101 1.17 -12.88 -8.16
C ASN A 101 0.82 -14.37 -7.98
N PHE A 102 -0.45 -14.65 -7.67
CA PHE A 102 -0.97 -15.99 -7.40
C PHE A 102 -2.25 -16.23 -8.19
N GLU A 103 -2.62 -17.49 -8.35
CA GLU A 103 -3.98 -17.87 -8.70
C GLU A 103 -4.88 -17.56 -7.49
N LEU A 104 -5.72 -16.52 -7.60
CA LEU A 104 -6.37 -15.89 -6.45
C LEU A 104 -7.27 -16.84 -5.64
N ASN A 105 -8.06 -17.67 -6.33
CA ASN A 105 -8.98 -18.61 -5.68
C ASN A 105 -8.20 -19.72 -4.94
N LYS A 106 -7.09 -20.16 -5.52
CA LYS A 106 -6.18 -21.14 -4.90
C LYS A 106 -5.47 -20.55 -3.69
N LEU A 107 -5.05 -19.27 -3.79
CA LEU A 107 -4.46 -18.56 -2.65
C LEU A 107 -5.40 -18.54 -1.45
N ILE A 108 -6.71 -18.30 -1.65
CA ILE A 108 -7.69 -18.28 -0.56
C ILE A 108 -7.72 -19.63 0.17
N THR A 109 -7.73 -20.73 -0.58
CA THR A 109 -7.70 -22.09 0.00
C THR A 109 -6.38 -22.34 0.75
N ALA A 110 -5.24 -21.94 0.17
CA ALA A 110 -3.94 -22.08 0.83
C ALA A 110 -3.88 -21.30 2.16
N LEU A 111 -4.42 -20.09 2.21
CA LEU A 111 -4.48 -19.29 3.43
C LEU A 111 -5.33 -19.97 4.52
N ARG A 112 -6.45 -20.62 4.13
CA ARG A 112 -7.27 -21.41 5.08
C ARG A 112 -6.54 -22.65 5.56
N MET A 113 -5.78 -23.33 4.70
CA MET A 113 -4.96 -24.49 5.09
C MET A 113 -3.87 -24.10 6.10
N LEU A 114 -3.34 -22.87 6.03
CA LEU A 114 -2.43 -22.33 7.05
C LEU A 114 -3.11 -22.06 8.40
N GLY A 115 -4.44 -22.09 8.49
CA GLY A 115 -5.18 -21.88 9.73
C GLY A 115 -5.82 -20.51 9.88
N LEU A 116 -5.87 -19.70 8.81
CA LEU A 116 -6.55 -18.40 8.86
C LEU A 116 -8.07 -18.58 8.96
N ALA A 117 -8.68 -17.85 9.88
CA ALA A 117 -10.09 -17.99 10.23
C ALA A 117 -11.04 -17.47 9.14
N ALA A 118 -10.63 -16.43 8.42
CA ALA A 118 -11.35 -15.86 7.29
C ALA A 118 -10.41 -15.11 6.36
N VAL A 119 -10.85 -14.87 5.12
CA VAL A 119 -10.09 -14.19 4.07
C VAL A 119 -10.94 -13.10 3.42
N TYR A 120 -10.51 -11.86 3.46
CA TYR A 120 -11.21 -10.70 2.92
C TYR A 120 -10.41 -10.01 1.82
N ASP A 121 -11.12 -9.53 0.78
CA ASP A 121 -10.54 -8.79 -0.34
C ASP A 121 -10.44 -7.30 -0.03
N VAL A 122 -9.22 -6.73 -0.07
CA VAL A 122 -8.99 -5.29 0.15
C VAL A 122 -9.56 -4.42 -0.97
N SER A 123 -9.95 -5.01 -2.10
CA SER A 123 -10.72 -4.28 -3.13
C SER A 123 -12.02 -3.70 -2.56
N LEU A 124 -12.68 -4.39 -1.61
CA LEU A 124 -13.85 -3.84 -0.91
C LEU A 124 -13.48 -2.59 -0.09
N GLY A 125 -12.33 -2.61 0.59
CA GLY A 125 -11.82 -1.43 1.29
C GLY A 125 -11.53 -0.27 0.35
N ALA A 126 -11.04 -0.53 -0.86
CA ALA A 126 -10.83 0.50 -1.87
C ALA A 126 -12.13 1.15 -2.35
N GLU A 127 -13.23 0.38 -2.46
CA GLU A 127 -14.58 0.93 -2.71
C GLU A 127 -15.01 1.89 -1.59
N ILE A 128 -14.74 1.54 -0.34
CA ILE A 128 -15.02 2.38 0.83
C ILE A 128 -14.18 3.65 0.77
N THR A 129 -12.88 3.53 0.52
CA THR A 129 -11.95 4.67 0.42
C THR A 129 -12.38 5.67 -0.65
N VAL A 130 -12.77 5.20 -1.84
CA VAL A 130 -13.26 6.06 -2.93
C VAL A 130 -14.54 6.81 -2.52
N ALA A 131 -15.45 6.13 -1.84
CA ALA A 131 -16.66 6.77 -1.32
C ALA A 131 -16.33 7.82 -0.25
N CYS A 132 -15.37 7.56 0.63
CA CYS A 132 -14.89 8.51 1.63
C CYS A 132 -14.23 9.75 1.00
N TYR A 133 -13.45 9.59 -0.07
CA TYR A 133 -12.87 10.71 -0.80
C TYR A 133 -13.95 11.61 -1.41
N HIS A 134 -14.96 11.01 -2.05
CA HIS A 134 -16.07 11.74 -2.62
C HIS A 134 -16.83 12.54 -1.56
N GLU A 135 -17.15 11.92 -0.43
CA GLU A 135 -17.85 12.56 0.67
C GLU A 135 -17.02 13.68 1.31
N ALA A 136 -15.70 13.47 1.48
CA ALA A 136 -14.80 14.49 2.01
C ALA A 136 -14.72 15.73 1.12
N ILE A 137 -14.70 15.55 -0.21
CA ILE A 137 -14.74 16.64 -1.18
C ILE A 137 -16.09 17.38 -1.12
N LYS A 138 -17.21 16.63 -1.18
CA LYS A 138 -18.56 17.22 -1.16
C LYS A 138 -18.90 17.99 0.13
N SER A 139 -18.43 17.48 1.26
CA SER A 139 -18.64 18.14 2.57
C SER A 139 -17.68 19.29 2.85
N GLY A 140 -16.72 19.57 1.95
CA GLY A 140 -15.69 20.60 2.15
C GLY A 140 -14.67 20.27 3.23
N LYS A 141 -14.60 19.02 3.69
CA LYS A 141 -13.61 18.56 4.68
C LYS A 141 -12.24 18.28 4.06
N ALA A 142 -12.20 17.99 2.76
CA ALA A 142 -10.97 17.80 2.02
C ALA A 142 -10.49 19.10 1.39
N LYS A 143 -9.20 19.39 1.52
CA LYS A 143 -8.56 20.46 0.78
C LYS A 143 -8.18 19.96 -0.63
N THR A 144 -8.53 20.72 -1.66
CA THR A 144 -8.23 20.38 -3.06
C THR A 144 -7.04 21.16 -3.60
N PRO A 145 -6.19 20.57 -4.46
CA PRO A 145 -6.18 19.17 -4.91
C PRO A 145 -6.11 18.16 -3.77
N LEU A 146 -7.00 17.15 -3.77
CA LEU A 146 -6.96 16.06 -2.81
C LEU A 146 -5.92 15.03 -3.24
N ILE A 147 -4.89 14.80 -2.46
CA ILE A 147 -3.85 13.80 -2.76
C ILE A 147 -4.26 12.45 -2.15
N GLY A 148 -4.34 11.41 -2.98
CA GLY A 148 -4.61 10.05 -2.53
C GLY A 148 -3.54 9.55 -1.57
N GLN A 149 -3.97 9.02 -0.41
CA GLN A 149 -3.05 8.59 0.66
C GLN A 149 -2.95 7.06 0.80
N SER A 150 -3.39 6.31 -0.19
CA SER A 150 -3.35 4.83 -0.16
C SER A 150 -1.92 4.26 -0.09
N CYS A 151 -0.91 5.03 -0.51
CA CYS A 151 0.49 4.65 -0.52
C CYS A 151 1.28 5.25 0.66
N PRO A 152 1.68 4.47 1.69
CA PRO A 152 2.39 4.99 2.86
C PRO A 152 3.76 5.60 2.52
N ALA A 153 4.42 5.13 1.46
CA ALA A 153 5.69 5.71 1.01
C ALA A 153 5.51 7.14 0.48
N ILE A 154 4.39 7.41 -0.21
CA ILE A 154 4.01 8.76 -0.67
C ILE A 154 3.70 9.67 0.52
N VAL A 155 2.87 9.19 1.44
CA VAL A 155 2.52 9.96 2.64
C VAL A 155 3.79 10.35 3.39
N LYS A 156 4.69 9.39 3.65
CA LYS A 156 5.96 9.64 4.35
C LYS A 156 6.87 10.60 3.59
N TYR A 157 6.92 10.50 2.28
CA TYR A 157 7.71 11.43 1.46
C TYR A 157 7.17 12.87 1.55
N ILE A 158 5.85 13.04 1.48
CA ILE A 158 5.21 14.36 1.66
C ILE A 158 5.52 14.94 3.03
N GLU A 159 5.40 14.14 4.10
CA GLU A 159 5.72 14.58 5.46
C GLU A 159 7.18 15.09 5.59
N LEU A 160 8.12 14.43 4.94
CA LEU A 160 9.55 14.76 5.04
C LEU A 160 9.98 15.92 4.14
N HIS A 161 9.39 16.03 2.94
CA HIS A 161 9.92 16.92 1.89
C HIS A 161 8.94 17.99 1.40
N HIS A 162 7.64 17.80 1.63
CA HIS A 162 6.59 18.71 1.16
C HIS A 162 5.53 19.00 2.26
N PRO A 163 5.95 19.53 3.43
CA PRO A 163 5.02 19.71 4.56
C PRO A 163 3.79 20.58 4.23
N ASN A 164 3.90 21.48 3.24
CA ASN A 164 2.77 22.28 2.78
C ASN A 164 1.71 21.46 2.01
N LEU A 165 2.02 20.23 1.59
CA LEU A 165 1.06 19.33 0.95
C LEU A 165 0.35 18.40 1.95
N ILE A 166 0.74 18.39 3.22
CA ILE A 166 0.14 17.53 4.25
C ILE A 166 -1.37 17.78 4.37
N GLU A 167 -1.80 19.03 4.36
CA GLU A 167 -3.21 19.41 4.43
C GLU A 167 -4.03 19.00 3.20
N HIS A 168 -3.36 18.63 2.10
CA HIS A 168 -3.95 18.11 0.88
C HIS A 168 -4.06 16.57 0.85
N LEU A 169 -3.43 15.86 1.79
CA LEU A 169 -3.62 14.42 1.92
C LEU A 169 -5.09 14.11 2.25
N ALA A 170 -5.62 13.06 1.65
CA ALA A 170 -7.00 12.66 1.89
C ALA A 170 -7.23 12.39 3.40
N PRO A 171 -8.24 12.99 4.03
CA PRO A 171 -8.52 12.85 5.45
C PRO A 171 -9.31 11.55 5.74
N THR A 172 -8.85 10.42 5.22
CA THR A 172 -9.52 9.11 5.30
C THR A 172 -8.50 8.01 5.52
N GLY A 173 -8.94 6.78 5.76
CA GLY A 173 -8.08 5.61 5.81
C GLY A 173 -7.52 5.21 4.43
N SER A 174 -6.52 4.34 4.40
CA SER A 174 -6.13 3.63 3.19
C SER A 174 -7.10 2.47 2.94
N PRO A 175 -7.17 1.88 1.73
CA PRO A 175 -8.05 0.74 1.45
C PRO A 175 -7.96 -0.40 2.46
N VAL A 176 -6.75 -0.78 2.87
CA VAL A 176 -6.59 -1.85 3.84
C VAL A 176 -7.01 -1.42 5.25
N TYR A 177 -6.81 -0.16 5.62
CA TYR A 177 -7.28 0.38 6.89
C TYR A 177 -8.82 0.42 6.94
N ASP A 178 -9.46 0.93 5.88
CA ASP A 178 -10.92 1.04 5.81
C ASP A 178 -11.58 -0.36 5.84
N LEU A 179 -10.97 -1.36 5.15
CA LEU A 179 -11.41 -2.74 5.28
C LEU A 179 -11.17 -3.31 6.69
N ALA A 180 -10.02 -3.03 7.29
CA ALA A 180 -9.69 -3.52 8.63
C ALA A 180 -10.70 -3.04 9.67
N VAL A 181 -11.12 -1.79 9.59
CA VAL A 181 -12.18 -1.24 10.44
C VAL A 181 -13.51 -1.98 10.22
N TYR A 182 -13.88 -2.24 8.97
CA TYR A 182 -15.06 -3.03 8.65
C TYR A 182 -14.98 -4.45 9.22
N VAL A 183 -13.87 -5.15 8.98
CA VAL A 183 -13.67 -6.53 9.47
C VAL A 183 -13.65 -6.58 11.00
N LYS A 184 -13.02 -5.63 11.67
CA LYS A 184 -13.02 -5.52 13.13
C LYS A 184 -14.42 -5.26 13.71
N SER A 185 -15.31 -4.63 12.96
CA SER A 185 -16.71 -4.47 13.40
C SER A 185 -17.49 -5.79 13.39
N LEU A 186 -17.08 -6.75 12.55
CA LEU A 186 -17.67 -8.09 12.47
C LEU A 186 -16.96 -9.10 13.39
N HIS A 187 -15.65 -8.93 13.55
CA HIS A 187 -14.75 -9.84 14.27
C HIS A 187 -13.87 -9.03 15.24
N PRO A 188 -14.42 -8.50 16.35
CA PRO A 188 -13.70 -7.57 17.24
C PRO A 188 -12.44 -8.19 17.87
N ASP A 189 -12.48 -9.48 18.19
CA ASP A 189 -11.41 -10.19 18.90
C ASP A 189 -10.34 -10.80 17.97
N SER A 190 -10.58 -10.81 16.64
CA SER A 190 -9.63 -11.40 15.68
C SER A 190 -8.45 -10.46 15.42
N GLU A 191 -7.26 -11.02 15.26
CA GLU A 191 -6.11 -10.30 14.75
C GLU A 191 -6.14 -10.21 13.22
N LEU A 192 -5.51 -9.20 12.64
CA LEU A 192 -5.53 -8.99 11.20
C LEU A 192 -4.13 -9.11 10.61
N ALA A 193 -4.03 -9.86 9.51
CA ALA A 193 -2.83 -10.02 8.70
C ALA A 193 -3.07 -9.47 7.29
N PHE A 194 -2.23 -8.57 6.81
CA PHE A 194 -2.28 -8.07 5.45
C PHE A 194 -1.34 -8.86 4.55
N ILE A 195 -1.90 -9.55 3.57
CA ILE A 195 -1.17 -10.28 2.53
C ILE A 195 -0.85 -9.30 1.40
N SER A 196 0.43 -8.97 1.21
CA SER A 196 0.83 -7.65 0.73
C SER A 196 1.98 -7.65 -0.28
N PRO A 197 1.96 -6.73 -1.26
CA PRO A 197 3.11 -6.42 -2.10
C PRO A 197 4.07 -5.39 -1.48
N CYS A 198 3.76 -4.83 -0.28
CA CYS A 198 4.28 -3.52 0.12
C CYS A 198 4.98 -3.51 1.48
N LEU A 199 6.28 -3.12 1.49
CA LEU A 199 7.06 -2.97 2.72
C LEU A 199 6.57 -1.79 3.59
N ALA A 200 6.21 -0.67 2.95
CA ALA A 200 5.82 0.55 3.66
C ALA A 200 4.55 0.39 4.50
N LYS A 201 3.69 -0.58 4.18
CA LYS A 201 2.45 -0.88 4.94
C LYS A 201 2.74 -1.29 6.39
N ARG A 202 3.85 -1.94 6.66
CA ARG A 202 4.27 -2.28 8.02
C ARG A 202 4.34 -1.07 8.95
N ARG A 203 4.73 0.11 8.41
CA ARG A 203 4.78 1.36 9.19
C ARG A 203 3.41 1.96 9.41
N GLU A 204 2.53 1.93 8.41
CA GLU A 204 1.14 2.34 8.56
C GLU A 204 0.44 1.51 9.65
N PHE A 205 0.76 0.22 9.74
CA PHE A 205 0.20 -0.67 10.76
C PHE A 205 0.76 -0.40 12.15
N GLN A 206 2.04 -0.06 12.25
CA GLN A 206 2.61 0.44 13.52
C GLN A 206 1.90 1.71 14.00
N ASP A 207 1.51 2.58 13.07
CA ASP A 207 0.86 3.84 13.39
C ASP A 207 -0.61 3.68 13.74
N SER A 208 -1.34 2.81 13.04
CA SER A 208 -2.76 2.58 13.24
C SER A 208 -3.07 1.60 14.38
N GLY A 209 -2.21 0.62 14.59
CA GLY A 209 -2.39 -0.46 15.58
C GLY A 209 -3.52 -1.44 15.29
N ILE A 210 -4.24 -1.29 14.15
CA ILE A 210 -5.41 -2.11 13.83
C ILE A 210 -5.04 -3.42 13.11
N ILE A 211 -3.95 -3.42 12.34
CA ILE A 211 -3.43 -4.59 11.64
C ILE A 211 -2.11 -4.99 12.29
N LYS A 212 -1.99 -6.26 12.67
CA LYS A 212 -0.84 -6.75 13.43
C LYS A 212 0.29 -7.22 12.52
N TYR A 213 -0.02 -7.86 11.40
CA TYR A 213 0.99 -8.50 10.55
C TYR A 213 0.95 -7.94 9.13
N ASN A 214 2.13 -7.60 8.59
CA ASN A 214 2.36 -7.38 7.16
C ASN A 214 3.14 -8.57 6.61
N VAL A 215 2.49 -9.43 5.83
CA VAL A 215 3.06 -10.64 5.24
C VAL A 215 3.27 -10.39 3.75
N LEU A 216 4.52 -10.36 3.30
CA LEU A 216 4.85 -10.14 1.90
C LEU A 216 4.59 -11.39 1.06
N TYR A 217 4.24 -11.21 -0.22
CA TYR A 217 4.03 -12.34 -1.14
C TYR A 217 5.25 -13.24 -1.26
N GLN A 218 6.46 -12.68 -1.24
CA GLN A 218 7.70 -13.45 -1.24
C GLN A 218 7.79 -14.37 -0.02
N SER A 219 7.58 -13.80 1.17
CA SER A 219 7.61 -14.56 2.42
C SER A 219 6.48 -15.59 2.52
N LEU A 220 5.29 -15.25 1.99
CA LEU A 220 4.17 -16.17 1.92
C LEU A 220 4.47 -17.36 1.00
N ASN A 221 5.11 -17.12 -0.15
CA ASN A 221 5.52 -18.19 -1.06
C ASN A 221 6.53 -19.14 -0.40
N GLU A 222 7.50 -18.62 0.37
CA GLU A 222 8.43 -19.42 1.16
C GLU A 222 7.70 -20.29 2.22
N ILE A 223 6.61 -19.76 2.83
CA ILE A 223 5.76 -20.55 3.73
C ILE A 223 5.10 -21.69 2.98
N PHE A 224 4.50 -21.44 1.81
CA PHE A 224 3.86 -22.48 1.01
C PHE A 224 4.85 -23.59 0.64
N GLU A 225 6.04 -23.23 0.18
CA GLU A 225 7.10 -24.18 -0.12
C GLU A 225 7.50 -25.02 1.11
N SER A 226 7.68 -24.38 2.27
CA SER A 226 8.07 -25.08 3.51
C SER A 226 6.98 -26.01 4.07
N HIS A 227 5.71 -25.74 3.75
CA HIS A 227 4.57 -26.58 4.16
C HIS A 227 4.10 -27.54 3.06
N ASN A 228 4.82 -27.62 1.93
CA ASN A 228 4.46 -28.43 0.77
C ASN A 228 3.05 -28.11 0.23
N ILE A 229 2.66 -26.81 0.26
CA ILE A 229 1.41 -26.34 -0.32
C ILE A 229 1.65 -25.99 -1.78
N VAL A 230 1.10 -26.77 -2.71
CA VAL A 230 1.16 -26.56 -4.15
C VAL A 230 -0.15 -25.93 -4.61
N LEU A 231 -0.14 -24.64 -4.94
CA LEU A 231 -1.37 -23.90 -5.25
C LEU A 231 -2.19 -24.54 -6.36
N ASP A 232 -1.55 -25.00 -7.45
CA ASP A 232 -2.23 -25.57 -8.62
C ASP A 232 -3.02 -26.85 -8.29
N GLU A 233 -2.72 -27.52 -7.19
CA GLU A 233 -3.39 -28.76 -6.74
C GLU A 233 -4.60 -28.47 -5.83
N LEU A 234 -4.82 -27.22 -5.41
CA LEU A 234 -5.89 -26.87 -4.48
C LEU A 234 -7.22 -26.65 -5.19
N GLU A 235 -8.30 -26.86 -4.47
CA GLU A 235 -9.65 -26.45 -4.88
C GLU A 235 -9.80 -24.93 -4.77
N ASP A 236 -10.74 -24.36 -5.54
CA ASP A 236 -11.04 -22.93 -5.50
C ASP A 236 -11.70 -22.53 -4.18
N GLY A 237 -11.15 -21.50 -3.55
CA GLY A 237 -11.72 -20.86 -2.37
C GLY A 237 -12.44 -19.55 -2.72
N HIS A 238 -13.22 -19.05 -1.77
CA HIS A 238 -13.95 -17.80 -1.91
C HIS A 238 -13.68 -16.88 -0.71
N PHE A 239 -13.70 -15.58 -0.94
CA PHE A 239 -13.63 -14.59 0.13
C PHE A 239 -14.87 -14.67 1.05
N ASP A 240 -14.69 -14.30 2.32
CA ASP A 240 -15.72 -14.41 3.36
C ASP A 240 -16.68 -13.20 3.42
N HIS A 241 -16.52 -12.20 2.57
CA HIS A 241 -17.43 -11.08 2.52
C HIS A 241 -18.64 -11.36 1.62
N ALA A 242 -19.83 -10.97 2.09
CA ALA A 242 -21.09 -11.13 1.34
C ALA A 242 -21.22 -10.16 0.16
N VAL A 243 -20.40 -9.13 0.10
CA VAL A 243 -20.45 -8.06 -0.91
C VAL A 243 -19.16 -8.08 -1.69
N GLN A 244 -19.23 -8.31 -2.99
CA GLN A 244 -18.05 -8.29 -3.86
C GLN A 244 -17.65 -6.85 -4.18
N ALA A 245 -16.35 -6.63 -4.32
CA ALA A 245 -15.80 -5.39 -4.86
C ALA A 245 -16.14 -5.30 -6.35
N GLY A 246 -16.39 -4.08 -6.81
CA GLY A 246 -16.55 -3.79 -8.25
C GLY A 246 -15.18 -3.48 -8.88
N LEU A 247 -15.11 -2.37 -9.63
CA LEU A 247 -13.88 -1.92 -10.30
C LEU A 247 -12.67 -1.70 -9.39
N ALA A 248 -12.88 -1.58 -8.09
CA ALA A 248 -11.78 -1.48 -7.13
C ALA A 248 -10.90 -2.72 -7.07
N ALA A 249 -11.26 -3.83 -7.73
CA ALA A 249 -10.36 -4.94 -8.00
C ALA A 249 -9.10 -4.51 -8.80
N GLY A 250 -9.20 -3.44 -9.61
CA GLY A 250 -8.10 -2.81 -10.33
C GLY A 250 -7.37 -1.70 -9.55
N PHE A 251 -7.70 -1.46 -8.28
CA PHE A 251 -7.16 -0.32 -7.52
C PHE A 251 -5.64 -0.35 -7.33
N SER A 252 -5.01 -1.51 -7.43
CA SER A 252 -3.56 -1.67 -7.37
C SER A 252 -2.81 -1.19 -8.61
N THR A 253 -3.53 -0.93 -9.71
CA THR A 253 -2.99 -0.47 -10.99
C THR A 253 -2.75 1.04 -10.97
N PRO A 254 -1.76 1.56 -11.70
CA PRO A 254 -1.64 2.98 -11.97
C PRO A 254 -2.93 3.55 -12.60
N GLY A 255 -3.57 4.50 -11.94
CA GLY A 255 -4.87 5.02 -12.36
C GLY A 255 -6.08 4.29 -11.78
N GLY A 256 -5.90 3.23 -10.99
CA GLY A 256 -7.00 2.44 -10.44
C GLY A 256 -7.94 3.25 -9.53
N LEU A 257 -7.43 4.20 -8.76
CA LEU A 257 -8.26 5.16 -8.03
C LEU A 257 -9.11 6.01 -8.99
N LYS A 258 -8.47 6.56 -10.03
CA LYS A 258 -9.14 7.38 -11.04
C LYS A 258 -10.27 6.63 -11.73
N ASP A 259 -10.00 5.41 -12.18
CA ASP A 259 -10.98 4.60 -12.92
C ASP A 259 -12.16 4.20 -12.03
N CYS A 260 -11.88 3.77 -10.81
CA CYS A 260 -12.89 3.45 -9.81
C CYS A 260 -13.76 4.68 -9.47
N TYR A 261 -13.15 5.85 -9.31
CA TYR A 261 -13.85 7.08 -9.01
C TYR A 261 -14.78 7.52 -10.16
N LEU A 262 -14.28 7.51 -11.40
CA LEU A 262 -15.04 7.90 -12.59
C LEU A 262 -16.19 6.93 -12.91
N HIS A 263 -15.99 5.65 -12.64
CA HIS A 263 -17.08 4.67 -12.78
C HIS A 263 -18.22 4.93 -11.80
N LYS A 264 -17.88 5.32 -10.58
CA LYS A 264 -18.82 5.47 -9.47
C LYS A 264 -19.52 6.84 -9.48
N TYR A 265 -18.84 7.90 -9.93
CA TYR A 265 -19.30 9.28 -9.83
C TYR A 265 -19.19 10.01 -11.18
N SER A 266 -20.35 10.33 -11.77
CA SER A 266 -20.45 11.00 -13.06
C SER A 266 -20.32 12.52 -13.02
N ASP A 267 -20.30 13.12 -11.84
CA ASP A 267 -20.19 14.56 -11.61
C ASP A 267 -18.76 15.09 -11.74
N ILE A 268 -17.78 14.19 -11.91
CA ILE A 268 -16.36 14.52 -12.07
C ILE A 268 -15.84 14.05 -13.42
N LYS A 269 -15.07 14.91 -14.08
CA LYS A 269 -14.46 14.62 -15.38
C LYS A 269 -13.08 13.99 -15.22
N SER A 270 -12.70 13.13 -16.15
CA SER A 270 -11.37 12.50 -16.19
C SER A 270 -10.21 13.51 -16.14
N SER A 271 -10.40 14.71 -16.72
CA SER A 271 -9.42 15.81 -16.67
C SER A 271 -9.22 16.43 -15.28
N GLN A 272 -10.12 16.18 -14.34
CA GLN A 272 -10.04 16.68 -12.98
C GLN A 272 -9.29 15.70 -12.03
N ILE A 273 -8.92 14.51 -12.51
CA ILE A 273 -8.14 13.56 -11.75
C ILE A 273 -6.78 13.37 -12.42
N ALA A 274 -5.73 13.88 -11.77
CA ALA A 274 -4.36 13.65 -12.21
C ALA A 274 -3.93 12.25 -11.79
N ARG A 275 -3.13 11.60 -12.64
CA ARG A 275 -2.50 10.31 -12.37
C ARG A 275 -0.99 10.48 -12.46
N VAL A 276 -0.26 9.94 -11.50
CA VAL A 276 1.20 9.91 -11.51
C VAL A 276 1.75 8.76 -10.67
N GLU A 277 2.76 8.08 -11.16
CA GLU A 277 3.42 6.98 -10.46
C GLU A 277 4.93 6.95 -10.76
N GLY A 278 5.65 6.18 -9.96
CA GLY A 278 7.07 5.89 -10.20
C GLY A 278 8.03 7.01 -9.78
N PRO A 279 9.26 7.05 -10.36
CA PRO A 279 10.31 8.00 -9.99
C PRO A 279 9.93 9.46 -10.14
N ILE A 280 9.19 9.79 -11.18
CA ILE A 280 8.78 11.17 -11.52
C ILE A 280 8.01 11.86 -10.38
N VAL A 281 7.33 11.08 -9.53
CA VAL A 281 6.61 11.57 -8.36
C VAL A 281 7.55 12.33 -7.43
N TYR A 282 8.74 11.77 -7.20
CA TYR A 282 9.74 12.30 -6.29
C TYR A 282 10.66 13.34 -6.94
N GLU A 283 10.95 13.16 -8.22
CA GLU A 283 11.91 14.01 -8.95
C GLU A 283 11.34 15.37 -9.29
N LYS A 284 10.03 15.44 -9.58
CA LYS A 284 9.43 16.64 -10.14
C LYS A 284 8.01 16.90 -9.67
N PHE A 285 7.14 15.91 -9.64
CA PHE A 285 5.69 16.11 -9.57
C PHE A 285 5.27 16.92 -8.33
N PHE A 286 5.73 16.54 -7.14
CA PHE A 286 5.32 17.23 -5.90
C PHE A 286 5.84 18.67 -5.83
N GLN A 287 7.06 18.93 -6.32
CA GLN A 287 7.58 20.30 -6.41
C GLN A 287 6.71 21.18 -7.33
N ASP A 288 6.31 20.64 -8.48
CA ASP A 288 5.48 21.38 -9.44
C ASP A 288 4.06 21.55 -8.91
N LEU A 289 3.47 20.57 -8.24
CA LEU A 289 2.16 20.64 -7.61
C LEU A 289 2.15 21.70 -6.50
N GLU A 290 3.11 21.68 -5.59
CA GLU A 290 3.24 22.64 -4.50
C GLU A 290 3.40 24.09 -5.03
N ARG A 291 4.23 24.26 -6.06
CA ARG A 291 4.40 25.54 -6.75
C ARG A 291 3.10 26.01 -7.41
N ALA A 292 2.37 25.09 -8.05
CA ALA A 292 1.12 25.38 -8.72
C ALA A 292 0.00 25.78 -7.73
N ILE A 293 -0.09 25.11 -6.60
CA ILE A 293 -1.02 25.44 -5.51
C ILE A 293 -0.70 26.83 -4.95
N ARG A 294 0.56 27.07 -4.60
CA ARG A 294 1.00 28.37 -4.05
C ARG A 294 0.72 29.55 -4.99
N LYS A 295 0.78 29.30 -6.30
CA LYS A 295 0.49 30.33 -7.33
C LYS A 295 -0.98 30.40 -7.73
N ASN A 296 -1.87 29.65 -7.08
CA ASN A 296 -3.29 29.52 -7.46
C ASN A 296 -3.46 29.28 -8.97
N ARG A 297 -2.63 28.38 -9.56
CA ARG A 297 -2.66 28.10 -10.99
C ARG A 297 -4.06 27.60 -11.40
N PRO A 298 -4.69 28.16 -12.44
CA PRO A 298 -5.97 27.66 -12.94
C PRO A 298 -5.81 26.23 -13.48
N GLY A 299 -6.90 25.43 -13.37
CA GLY A 299 -6.92 24.05 -13.89
C GLY A 299 -6.15 23.05 -13.03
N LEU A 300 -5.96 23.31 -11.74
CA LEU A 300 -5.49 22.29 -10.81
C LEU A 300 -6.43 21.07 -10.80
N PRO A 301 -5.92 19.86 -10.65
CA PRO A 301 -6.78 18.68 -10.50
C PRO A 301 -7.60 18.77 -9.21
N LEU A 302 -8.75 18.13 -9.19
CA LEU A 302 -9.53 17.95 -7.97
C LEU A 302 -8.93 16.85 -7.09
N ILE A 303 -8.49 15.74 -7.74
CA ILE A 303 -7.88 14.59 -7.10
C ILE A 303 -6.54 14.28 -7.77
N VAL A 304 -5.59 13.83 -6.99
CA VAL A 304 -4.30 13.30 -7.44
C VAL A 304 -4.22 11.82 -7.06
N ASP A 305 -4.33 10.95 -8.06
CA ASP A 305 -4.07 9.52 -7.96
C ASP A 305 -2.56 9.30 -8.06
N VAL A 306 -1.92 8.89 -6.97
CA VAL A 306 -0.45 8.83 -6.87
C VAL A 306 0.04 7.55 -6.22
N LEU A 307 1.01 6.89 -6.87
CA LEU A 307 1.66 5.68 -6.39
C LEU A 307 3.19 5.80 -6.44
N SER A 308 3.86 5.17 -5.46
CA SER A 308 5.33 5.13 -5.40
C SER A 308 5.94 4.19 -6.43
N CYS A 309 5.29 3.04 -6.67
CA CYS A 309 5.78 2.00 -7.57
C CYS A 309 5.41 2.33 -9.02
N GLU A 310 6.35 2.10 -9.96
CA GLU A 310 6.22 2.49 -11.36
C GLU A 310 5.05 1.79 -12.07
N ASN A 311 4.81 0.53 -11.75
CA ASN A 311 3.71 -0.26 -12.32
C ASN A 311 2.60 -0.50 -11.28
N GLY A 312 2.38 0.49 -10.40
CA GLY A 312 1.46 0.35 -9.29
C GLY A 312 1.89 -0.68 -8.26
N CYS A 313 0.96 -1.08 -7.40
CA CYS A 313 1.23 -2.09 -6.37
C CYS A 313 1.40 -3.51 -6.94
N ASN A 314 1.04 -3.73 -8.21
CA ASN A 314 1.09 -5.03 -8.89
C ASN A 314 2.51 -5.56 -9.05
N MET A 315 3.50 -4.67 -9.03
CA MET A 315 4.93 -4.98 -9.05
C MET A 315 5.64 -4.31 -7.86
N GLY A 316 4.98 -4.26 -6.72
CA GLY A 316 5.57 -3.74 -5.48
C GLY A 316 6.76 -4.60 -5.01
N PRO A 317 7.60 -4.06 -4.10
CA PRO A 317 8.86 -4.71 -3.71
C PRO A 317 8.70 -6.05 -2.97
N GLY A 318 7.50 -6.43 -2.56
CA GLY A 318 7.18 -7.74 -1.96
C GLY A 318 6.54 -8.73 -2.94
N CYS A 319 6.41 -8.39 -4.23
CA CYS A 319 5.85 -9.25 -5.27
C CYS A 319 6.80 -10.36 -5.70
N ILE A 320 6.23 -11.43 -6.26
CA ILE A 320 6.97 -12.58 -6.84
C ILE A 320 6.95 -12.59 -8.37
N ASN A 321 6.22 -11.67 -9.00
CA ASN A 321 5.97 -11.63 -10.44
C ASN A 321 6.93 -10.75 -11.25
N HIS A 322 8.05 -10.32 -10.70
CA HIS A 322 9.01 -9.40 -11.35
C HIS A 322 9.61 -9.91 -12.67
N ARG A 323 9.46 -11.20 -12.97
CA ARG A 323 9.90 -11.83 -14.23
C ARG A 323 8.77 -12.03 -15.23
N LYS A 324 7.51 -11.75 -14.86
CA LYS A 324 6.37 -11.87 -15.79
C LYS A 324 6.31 -10.65 -16.72
N ALA A 325 5.81 -10.87 -17.93
CA ALA A 325 5.60 -9.79 -18.90
C ALA A 325 4.51 -8.82 -18.42
N MET A 326 4.64 -7.55 -18.79
CA MET A 326 3.72 -6.49 -18.33
C MET A 326 2.30 -6.69 -18.87
N ASP A 327 2.15 -7.12 -20.11
CA ASP A 327 0.87 -7.44 -20.74
C ASP A 327 0.13 -8.57 -19.99
N TYR A 328 0.86 -9.57 -19.48
CA TYR A 328 0.28 -10.62 -18.62
C TYR A 328 -0.26 -10.03 -17.32
N ILE A 329 0.47 -9.12 -16.69
CA ILE A 329 0.06 -8.47 -15.42
C ILE A 329 -1.19 -7.63 -15.66
N GLU A 330 -1.22 -6.83 -16.72
CA GLU A 330 -2.38 -6.01 -17.08
C GLU A 330 -3.60 -6.87 -17.44
N SER A 331 -3.40 -7.94 -18.22
CA SER A 331 -4.47 -8.87 -18.58
C SER A 331 -5.14 -9.51 -17.35
N SER A 332 -4.33 -9.95 -16.38
CA SER A 332 -4.84 -10.56 -15.15
C SER A 332 -5.77 -9.62 -14.36
N ILE A 333 -5.44 -8.32 -14.34
CA ILE A 333 -6.24 -7.31 -13.65
C ILE A 333 -7.50 -6.97 -14.41
N ASN A 334 -7.38 -6.79 -15.73
CA ASN A 334 -8.48 -6.40 -16.59
C ASN A 334 -9.57 -7.48 -16.60
N HIS A 335 -9.18 -8.75 -16.70
CA HIS A 335 -10.13 -9.88 -16.67
C HIS A 335 -11.01 -9.85 -15.41
N ARG A 336 -10.41 -9.73 -14.23
CA ARG A 336 -11.18 -9.65 -12.98
C ARG A 336 -12.03 -8.38 -12.89
N SER A 337 -11.51 -7.26 -13.36
CA SER A 337 -12.26 -5.99 -13.35
C SER A 337 -13.48 -6.06 -14.29
N GLU A 338 -13.36 -6.72 -15.44
CA GLU A 338 -14.45 -6.94 -16.37
C GLU A 338 -15.55 -7.86 -15.79
N GLU A 339 -15.16 -8.94 -15.12
CA GLU A 339 -16.10 -9.83 -14.43
C GLU A 339 -16.89 -9.11 -13.34
N LEU A 340 -16.25 -8.19 -12.62
CA LEU A 340 -16.84 -7.46 -11.51
C LEU A 340 -17.55 -6.16 -11.93
N TRP A 341 -17.38 -5.72 -13.21
CA TRP A 341 -17.98 -4.49 -13.75
C TRP A 341 -19.50 -4.33 -13.53
N PRO A 342 -20.33 -5.39 -13.65
CA PRO A 342 -21.78 -5.26 -13.47
C PRO A 342 -22.22 -5.01 -12.03
N ILE A 343 -21.34 -5.14 -11.04
CA ILE A 343 -21.69 -5.10 -9.62
C ILE A 343 -21.83 -3.65 -9.15
N ARG A 344 -23.03 -3.09 -9.31
CA ARG A 344 -23.39 -1.73 -8.84
C ARG A 344 -23.91 -1.66 -7.41
N THR A 345 -24.13 -2.78 -6.76
CA THR A 345 -24.91 -2.90 -5.50
C THR A 345 -24.23 -2.29 -4.27
N ILE A 346 -22.93 -2.00 -4.33
CA ILE A 346 -22.12 -1.55 -3.19
C ILE A 346 -22.36 -0.07 -2.83
N ILE A 347 -22.89 0.74 -3.74
CA ILE A 347 -23.03 2.21 -3.56
C ILE A 347 -23.80 2.57 -2.28
N ASN A 348 -24.86 1.86 -1.98
CA ASN A 348 -25.67 2.13 -0.80
C ASN A 348 -25.03 1.66 0.50
N TYR A 349 -24.31 0.54 0.48
CA TYR A 349 -23.63 -0.02 1.66
C TYR A 349 -22.44 0.85 2.08
N CYS A 350 -21.59 1.23 1.14
CA CYS A 350 -20.47 2.12 1.41
C CYS A 350 -20.91 3.49 1.89
N ARG A 351 -22.01 4.03 1.34
CA ARG A 351 -22.58 5.32 1.77
C ARG A 351 -23.10 5.26 3.22
N ILE A 352 -23.80 4.19 3.59
CA ILE A 352 -24.28 3.97 4.96
C ILE A 352 -23.10 3.76 5.90
N PHE A 353 -22.09 3.00 5.50
CA PHE A 353 -20.89 2.74 6.25
C PHE A 353 -20.08 4.02 6.47
N CYS A 354 -19.78 4.79 5.41
CA CYS A 354 -19.12 6.09 5.51
C CYS A 354 -19.91 7.06 6.41
N MET A 355 -21.23 7.15 6.27
CA MET A 355 -22.05 8.06 7.10
C MET A 355 -22.10 7.63 8.56
N ARG A 356 -22.19 6.34 8.88
CA ARG A 356 -22.17 5.83 10.26
C ARG A 356 -20.79 5.99 10.89
N PHE A 357 -19.73 5.60 10.21
CA PHE A 357 -18.38 5.65 10.75
C PHE A 357 -17.78 7.06 10.74
N TYR A 358 -18.07 7.90 9.77
CA TYR A 358 -17.70 9.33 9.79
C TYR A 358 -18.33 10.11 10.95
N LYS A 359 -19.47 9.66 11.46
CA LYS A 359 -20.12 10.27 12.62
C LYS A 359 -19.58 9.77 13.96
N THR A 360 -19.04 8.55 14.00
CA THR A 360 -18.58 7.88 15.24
C THR A 360 -17.07 7.85 15.41
N MET A 361 -16.31 7.89 14.32
CA MET A 361 -14.87 8.15 14.39
C MET A 361 -14.63 9.67 14.42
N ILE A 362 -14.45 10.18 15.60
CA ILE A 362 -13.40 11.17 15.79
C ILE A 362 -12.15 10.45 15.34
N PHE A 363 -11.70 10.69 14.08
CA PHE A 363 -10.38 10.24 13.65
C PHE A 363 -9.46 10.60 14.81
N PRO A 364 -8.71 9.67 15.40
CA PRO A 364 -7.55 10.09 16.13
C PRO A 364 -6.85 10.95 15.10
N THR A 365 -6.87 12.25 15.30
CA THR A 365 -6.11 13.19 14.48
C THR A 365 -4.86 12.44 14.15
N ILE A 366 -4.69 12.04 12.85
CA ILE A 366 -3.39 11.55 12.42
C ILE A 366 -2.54 12.65 12.97
N ASN A 367 -1.78 12.37 14.05
CA ASN A 367 -0.97 13.37 14.72
C ASN A 367 0.11 13.69 13.70
N ILE A 368 -0.25 14.52 12.73
CA ILE A 368 0.60 15.10 11.71
C ILE A 368 1.53 15.98 12.52
N ARG A 369 2.57 15.37 13.07
CA ARG A 369 3.61 16.10 13.77
C ARG A 369 4.48 16.72 12.70
N ILE A 370 4.32 18.03 12.53
CA ILE A 370 5.27 18.87 11.85
C ILE A 370 6.63 18.60 12.52
N TYR A 371 7.52 17.91 11.83
CA TYR A 371 8.90 17.78 12.26
C TYR A 371 9.55 19.16 12.13
N PRO A 372 10.29 19.66 13.15
CA PRO A 372 11.06 20.86 12.98
C PRO A 372 12.01 20.66 11.81
N THR A 373 12.03 21.62 10.89
CA THR A 373 12.98 21.73 9.79
C THR A 373 14.38 21.47 10.34
N VAL A 374 15.01 20.39 9.92
CA VAL A 374 16.43 20.19 10.13
C VAL A 374 17.13 21.20 9.24
N THR A 375 17.54 22.33 9.85
CA THR A 375 18.47 23.25 9.21
C THR A 375 19.78 22.48 9.01
N ILE A 376 20.20 22.29 7.76
CA ILE A 376 21.49 21.70 7.36
C ILE A 376 22.59 22.71 7.69
#